data_eeffa378868a78566633219fdb252679
#
_entry.id   eeffa378868a78566633219fdb252679
#
_cell.length_a   1.000
_cell.length_b   1.000
_cell.length_c   1.000
_cell.angle_alpha   90.00
_cell.angle_beta   90.00
_cell.angle_gamma   90.00
#
_symmetry.space_group_name_H-M   'P 1'
#
loop_
_entity.id
_entity.type
_entity.pdbx_description
1 polymer ?
#
loop_
_entity_poly.entity_id
_entity_poly.type
_entity_poly.pdbx_seq_one_letter_code
_entity_poly.pdbx_strand_id
1 'polypeptide(L)'
;MNKKTLKNKLRLYIAKYGCFLLFVLSVVVSLVTTYYVTGNVLDSDASSEMILAHQLAQTGKIMTMDWLYSTEIRVLNSQLVFALFFHFFEDWHMVRFCSAVLLQGVMVATYWFMLNRAGIRKQTIWLCE
;
A
#
# COMPACT_ATOMS: atom_id res chain seq x y z
N MET A 1 -1.97 45.50 7.28
CA MET A 1 -2.33 44.30 6.51
C MET A 1 -3.73 43.87 6.93
N ASN A 2 -4.70 43.90 6.01
CA ASN A 2 -6.13 43.80 6.36
C ASN A 2 -6.47 42.35 6.75
N LYS A 3 -7.13 42.12 7.92
CA LYS A 3 -7.55 40.79 8.41
C LYS A 3 -8.32 39.95 7.38
N LYS A 4 -9.10 40.61 6.50
CA LYS A 4 -9.82 39.92 5.41
C LYS A 4 -8.88 39.31 4.37
N THR A 5 -7.81 40.00 4.03
CA THR A 5 -6.82 39.56 3.02
C THR A 5 -6.01 38.36 3.55
N LEU A 6 -5.68 38.37 4.84
CA LEU A 6 -4.96 37.27 5.50
C LEU A 6 -5.84 36.01 5.54
N LYS A 7 -7.12 36.14 5.89
CA LYS A 7 -8.07 35.03 5.96
C LYS A 7 -8.31 34.39 4.58
N ASN A 8 -8.37 35.18 3.52
CA ASN A 8 -8.53 34.67 2.16
C ASN A 8 -7.27 33.94 1.66
N LYS A 9 -6.08 34.48 1.93
CA LYS A 9 -4.82 33.80 1.62
C LYS A 9 -4.70 32.46 2.38
N LEU A 10 -5.03 32.44 3.66
CA LEU A 10 -5.00 31.23 4.46
C LEU A 10 -5.99 30.15 3.93
N ARG A 11 -7.20 30.55 3.53
CA ARG A 11 -8.17 29.63 2.91
C ARG A 11 -7.65 29.04 1.61
N LEU A 12 -7.01 29.84 0.75
CA LEU A 12 -6.40 29.40 -0.50
C LEU A 12 -5.26 28.40 -0.25
N TYR A 13 -4.41 28.67 0.74
CA TYR A 13 -3.34 27.74 1.14
C TYR A 13 -3.88 26.43 1.68
N ILE A 14 -4.90 26.48 2.55
CA ILE A 14 -5.55 25.28 3.10
C ILE A 14 -6.22 24.47 1.98
N ALA A 15 -6.91 25.12 1.04
CA ALA A 15 -7.52 24.42 -0.09
C ALA A 15 -6.47 23.78 -1.01
N LYS A 16 -5.34 24.45 -1.26
CA LYS A 16 -4.30 23.96 -2.15
C LYS A 16 -3.46 22.84 -1.56
N TYR A 17 -3.13 22.91 -0.28
CA TYR A 17 -2.25 21.94 0.38
C TYR A 17 -2.99 21.00 1.31
N GLY A 18 -4.23 21.28 1.68
CA GLY A 18 -5.03 20.46 2.61
C GLY A 18 -5.24 19.04 2.10
N CYS A 19 -5.58 18.89 0.82
CA CYS A 19 -5.73 17.56 0.21
C CYS A 19 -4.42 16.77 0.22
N PHE A 20 -3.29 17.42 -0.04
CA PHE A 20 -1.98 16.77 0.01
C PHE A 20 -1.61 16.37 1.43
N LEU A 21 -1.83 17.25 2.43
CA LEU A 21 -1.58 16.94 3.83
C LEU A 21 -2.47 15.80 4.34
N LEU A 22 -3.76 15.80 3.97
CA LEU A 22 -4.67 14.70 4.29
C LEU A 22 -4.24 13.39 3.66
N PHE A 23 -3.76 13.41 2.42
CA PHE A 23 -3.22 12.23 1.76
C PHE A 23 -1.98 11.69 2.49
N VAL A 24 -1.01 12.56 2.82
CA VAL A 24 0.19 12.16 3.57
C VAL A 24 -0.19 11.60 4.95
N LEU A 25 -1.10 12.26 5.65
CA LEU A 25 -1.59 11.79 6.95
C LEU A 25 -2.24 10.41 6.83
N SER A 26 -3.08 10.21 5.81
CA SER A 26 -3.73 8.93 5.53
C SER A 26 -2.71 7.81 5.27
N VAL A 27 -1.66 8.09 4.50
CA VAL A 27 -0.57 7.13 4.26
C VAL A 27 0.16 6.79 5.55
N VAL A 28 0.51 7.79 6.37
CA VAL A 28 1.19 7.56 7.65
C VAL A 28 0.30 6.72 8.59
N VAL A 29 -0.96 7.07 8.73
CA VAL A 29 -1.92 6.29 9.56
C VAL A 29 -2.05 4.87 9.04
N SER A 30 -2.15 4.69 7.72
CA SER A 30 -2.20 3.35 7.10
C SER A 30 -0.96 2.53 7.40
N LEU A 31 0.23 3.10 7.26
CA LEU A 31 1.50 2.41 7.57
C LEU A 31 1.61 2.01 9.04
N VAL A 32 1.25 2.92 9.95
CA VAL A 32 1.26 2.64 11.40
C VAL A 32 0.26 1.53 11.73
N THR A 33 -0.96 1.63 11.21
CA THR A 33 -1.99 0.60 11.43
C THR A 33 -1.54 -0.75 10.86
N THR A 34 -0.98 -0.76 9.65
CA THR A 34 -0.45 -1.99 9.03
C THR A 34 0.63 -2.62 9.91
N TYR A 35 1.58 -1.83 10.42
CA TYR A 35 2.63 -2.33 11.30
C TYR A 35 2.06 -3.03 12.55
N TYR A 36 1.11 -2.40 13.24
CA TYR A 36 0.47 -2.99 14.43
C TYR A 36 -0.41 -4.19 14.10
N VAL A 37 -1.18 -4.13 13.03
CA VAL A 37 -2.07 -5.25 12.62
C VAL A 37 -1.25 -6.45 12.19
N THR A 38 -0.21 -6.27 11.38
CA THR A 38 0.64 -7.39 10.94
C THR A 38 1.40 -8.05 12.08
N GLY A 39 1.67 -7.32 13.17
CA GLY A 39 2.31 -7.89 14.36
C GLY A 39 1.38 -8.69 15.27
N ASN A 40 0.10 -8.29 15.33
CA ASN A 40 -0.84 -8.79 16.35
C ASN A 40 -1.94 -9.70 15.79
N VAL A 41 -2.25 -9.60 14.49
CA VAL A 41 -3.31 -10.38 13.86
C VAL A 41 -2.72 -11.29 12.79
N LEU A 42 -2.83 -12.57 13.03
CA LEU A 42 -2.47 -13.62 12.08
C LEU A 42 -3.69 -14.53 11.89
N ASP A 43 -4.41 -14.35 10.77
CA ASP A 43 -5.49 -15.25 10.41
C ASP A 43 -4.96 -16.53 9.74
N SER A 44 -5.84 -17.54 9.62
CA SER A 44 -5.48 -18.84 9.05
C SER A 44 -5.04 -18.75 7.59
N ASP A 45 -5.65 -17.85 6.81
CA ASP A 45 -5.37 -17.72 5.39
C ASP A 45 -4.02 -17.04 5.16
N ALA A 46 -3.73 -15.96 5.89
CA ALA A 46 -2.43 -15.30 5.84
C ALA A 46 -1.31 -16.24 6.34
N SER A 47 -1.58 -17.06 7.36
CA SER A 47 -0.62 -18.04 7.87
C SER A 47 -0.26 -19.08 6.82
N SER A 48 -1.25 -19.63 6.14
CA SER A 48 -1.04 -20.65 5.10
C SER A 48 -0.27 -20.08 3.91
N GLU A 49 -0.58 -18.87 3.48
CA GLU A 49 0.15 -18.17 2.41
C GLU A 49 1.61 -17.90 2.77
N MET A 50 1.88 -17.53 4.02
CA MET A 50 3.25 -17.28 4.49
C MET A 50 4.07 -18.56 4.61
N ILE A 51 3.47 -19.68 5.05
CA ILE A 51 4.14 -20.99 5.09
C ILE A 51 4.52 -21.40 3.66
N LEU A 52 3.59 -21.28 2.71
CA LEU A 52 3.87 -21.56 1.31
C LEU A 52 4.98 -20.65 0.77
N ALA A 53 4.90 -19.34 1.04
CA ALA A 53 5.89 -18.38 0.60
C ALA A 53 7.30 -18.69 1.14
N HIS A 54 7.39 -19.08 2.40
CA HIS A 54 8.65 -19.49 3.02
C HIS A 54 9.22 -20.74 2.35
N GLN A 55 8.39 -21.75 2.07
CA GLN A 55 8.79 -22.97 1.35
C GLN A 55 9.27 -22.64 -0.08
N LEU A 56 8.59 -21.75 -0.80
CA LEU A 56 8.97 -21.31 -2.13
C LEU A 56 10.31 -20.54 -2.10
N ALA A 57 10.52 -19.69 -1.09
CA ALA A 57 11.78 -18.98 -0.91
C ALA A 57 12.96 -19.93 -0.67
N GLN A 58 12.77 -20.95 0.17
CA GLN A 58 13.81 -21.94 0.45
C GLN A 58 14.14 -22.83 -0.76
N THR A 59 13.14 -23.18 -1.56
CA THR A 59 13.32 -24.09 -2.71
C THR A 59 13.70 -23.35 -3.99
N GLY A 60 13.59 -22.02 -4.04
CA GLY A 60 13.79 -21.21 -5.24
C GLY A 60 12.76 -21.47 -6.34
N LYS A 61 11.65 -22.11 -6.03
CA LYS A 61 10.58 -22.45 -6.98
C LYS A 61 9.48 -21.38 -6.94
N ILE A 62 8.80 -21.19 -8.07
CA ILE A 62 7.63 -20.30 -8.17
C ILE A 62 6.36 -21.04 -7.76
N MET A 63 6.32 -22.35 -7.92
CA MET A 63 5.21 -23.23 -7.56
C MET A 63 5.74 -24.57 -7.00
N THR A 64 4.95 -25.22 -6.15
CA THR A 64 5.22 -26.57 -5.66
C THR A 64 3.98 -27.44 -5.89
N MET A 65 4.18 -28.74 -6.18
CA MET A 65 3.10 -29.72 -6.31
C MET A 65 2.62 -30.27 -4.95
N ASP A 66 3.39 -29.98 -3.89
CA ASP A 66 3.12 -30.48 -2.54
C ASP A 66 2.14 -29.59 -1.76
N TRP A 67 1.51 -28.64 -2.44
CA TRP A 67 0.60 -27.68 -1.81
C TRP A 67 -0.77 -27.67 -2.50
N LEU A 68 -1.83 -27.72 -1.69
CA LEU A 68 -3.20 -27.54 -2.17
C LEU A 68 -3.48 -26.04 -2.34
N TYR A 69 -3.38 -25.57 -3.56
CA TYR A 69 -3.73 -24.18 -3.89
C TYR A 69 -5.24 -23.97 -3.78
N SER A 70 -5.64 -22.82 -3.21
CA SER A 70 -7.03 -22.40 -3.22
C SER A 70 -7.56 -22.32 -4.66
N THR A 71 -8.82 -22.72 -4.84
CA THR A 71 -9.52 -22.62 -6.14
C THR A 71 -9.82 -21.17 -6.55
N GLU A 72 -9.53 -20.21 -5.68
CA GLU A 72 -9.72 -18.79 -5.97
C GLU A 72 -8.71 -18.30 -7.01
N ILE A 73 -9.21 -17.69 -8.06
CA ILE A 73 -8.36 -17.00 -9.05
C ILE A 73 -7.86 -15.70 -8.41
N ARG A 74 -6.65 -15.74 -7.88
CA ARG A 74 -5.99 -14.55 -7.33
C ARG A 74 -5.19 -13.86 -8.43
N VAL A 75 -5.60 -12.65 -8.77
CA VAL A 75 -4.89 -11.80 -9.75
C VAL A 75 -3.51 -11.40 -9.26
N LEU A 76 -3.36 -11.24 -7.93
CA LEU A 76 -2.09 -10.96 -7.27
C LEU A 76 -1.72 -12.13 -6.36
N ASN A 77 -0.64 -12.80 -6.70
CA ASN A 77 -0.05 -13.86 -5.88
C ASN A 77 0.73 -13.23 -4.72
N SER A 78 0.05 -12.95 -3.61
CA SER A 78 0.65 -12.38 -2.39
C SER A 78 1.80 -13.25 -1.87
N GLN A 79 1.69 -14.56 -1.99
CA GLN A 79 2.72 -15.51 -1.63
C GLN A 79 4.07 -15.29 -2.34
N LEU A 80 4.06 -14.83 -3.60
CA LEU A 80 5.30 -14.51 -4.31
C LEU A 80 5.95 -13.22 -3.79
N VAL A 81 5.14 -12.26 -3.35
CA VAL A 81 5.63 -11.05 -2.69
C VAL A 81 6.25 -11.38 -1.34
N PHE A 82 5.60 -12.24 -0.55
CA PHE A 82 6.18 -12.73 0.71
C PHE A 82 7.47 -13.53 0.47
N ALA A 83 7.48 -14.42 -0.53
CA ALA A 83 8.67 -15.21 -0.88
C ALA A 83 9.86 -14.32 -1.24
N LEU A 84 9.61 -13.21 -1.97
CA LEU A 84 10.64 -12.23 -2.28
C LEU A 84 11.26 -11.65 -1.01
N PHE A 85 10.44 -11.25 -0.04
CA PHE A 85 10.93 -10.67 1.21
C PHE A 85 11.56 -11.68 2.16
N PHE A 86 11.19 -12.96 2.11
CA PHE A 86 11.86 -14.01 2.86
C PHE A 86 13.32 -14.24 2.46
N HIS A 87 13.76 -13.76 1.29
CA HIS A 87 15.18 -13.75 0.92
C HIS A 87 16.00 -12.69 1.67
N PHE A 88 15.33 -11.68 2.25
CA PHE A 88 15.99 -10.56 2.94
C PHE A 88 15.75 -10.55 4.44
N PHE A 89 14.65 -11.12 4.90
CA PHE A 89 14.21 -11.09 6.28
C PHE A 89 13.80 -12.48 6.76
N GLU A 90 14.25 -12.90 7.93
CA GLU A 90 13.80 -14.13 8.61
C GLU A 90 12.56 -13.86 9.48
N ASP A 91 12.36 -12.62 9.91
CA ASP A 91 11.24 -12.22 10.74
C ASP A 91 9.94 -12.11 9.90
N TRP A 92 8.99 -12.97 10.23
CA TRP A 92 7.68 -13.07 9.59
C TRP A 92 6.86 -11.77 9.67
N HIS A 93 6.99 -11.02 10.78
CA HIS A 93 6.33 -9.73 10.94
C HIS A 93 6.89 -8.72 9.93
N MET A 94 8.21 -8.64 9.80
CA MET A 94 8.86 -7.75 8.84
C MET A 94 8.54 -8.11 7.40
N VAL A 95 8.50 -9.40 7.06
CA VAL A 95 8.08 -9.86 5.72
C VAL A 95 6.67 -9.39 5.39
N ARG A 96 5.71 -9.57 6.30
CA ARG A 96 4.32 -9.12 6.13
C ARG A 96 4.23 -7.61 5.99
N PHE A 97 4.89 -6.88 6.87
CA PHE A 97 4.89 -5.42 6.84
C PHE A 97 5.48 -4.88 5.53
N CYS A 98 6.67 -5.33 5.13
CA CYS A 98 7.31 -4.89 3.89
C CYS A 98 6.48 -5.24 2.66
N SER A 99 5.87 -6.42 2.63
CA SER A 99 4.96 -6.84 1.56
C SER A 99 3.73 -5.94 1.47
N ALA A 100 3.11 -5.61 2.61
CA ALA A 100 1.97 -4.72 2.66
C ALA A 100 2.34 -3.30 2.18
N VAL A 101 3.51 -2.79 2.59
CA VAL A 101 4.03 -1.48 2.14
C VAL A 101 4.25 -1.47 0.63
N LEU A 102 4.84 -2.53 0.07
CA LEU A 102 5.04 -2.67 -1.37
C LEU A 102 3.70 -2.65 -2.12
N LEU A 103 2.74 -3.46 -1.69
CA LEU A 103 1.42 -3.54 -2.32
C LEU A 103 0.66 -2.22 -2.24
N GLN A 104 0.71 -1.52 -1.10
CA GLN A 104 0.16 -0.17 -0.97
C GLN A 104 0.84 0.81 -1.93
N GLY A 105 2.16 0.75 -2.05
CA GLY A 105 2.92 1.57 -2.99
C GLY A 105 2.51 1.35 -4.45
N VAL A 106 2.36 0.10 -4.85
CA VAL A 106 1.87 -0.27 -6.19
C VAL A 106 0.46 0.27 -6.43
N MET A 107 -0.43 0.14 -5.44
CA MET A 107 -1.81 0.64 -5.53
C MET A 107 -1.84 2.15 -5.70
N VAL A 108 -1.06 2.90 -4.91
CA VAL A 108 -0.95 4.36 -5.02
C VAL A 108 -0.37 4.77 -6.38
N ALA A 109 0.67 4.09 -6.85
CA ALA A 109 1.28 4.35 -8.15
C ALA A 109 0.30 4.10 -9.32
N THR A 110 -0.46 3.01 -9.25
CA THR A 110 -1.49 2.68 -10.24
C THR A 110 -2.60 3.73 -10.25
N TYR A 111 -3.07 4.13 -9.07
CA TYR A 111 -4.06 5.19 -8.93
C TYR A 111 -3.57 6.51 -9.51
N TRP A 112 -2.34 6.91 -9.19
CA TRP A 112 -1.69 8.09 -9.74
C TRP A 112 -1.58 8.05 -11.27
N PHE A 113 -1.18 6.89 -11.83
CA PHE A 113 -1.11 6.69 -13.26
C PHE A 113 -2.48 6.85 -13.93
N MET A 114 -3.53 6.24 -13.34
CA MET A 114 -4.90 6.34 -13.84
C MET A 114 -5.42 7.79 -13.84
N LEU A 115 -5.18 8.54 -12.76
CA LEU A 115 -5.56 9.96 -12.67
C LEU A 115 -4.87 10.81 -13.73
N ASN A 116 -3.59 10.56 -14.00
CA ASN A 116 -2.86 11.26 -15.04
C ASN A 116 -3.41 10.95 -16.44
N ARG A 117 -3.78 9.69 -16.70
CA ARG A 117 -4.37 9.25 -17.97
C ARG A 117 -5.77 9.81 -18.18
N ALA A 118 -6.59 9.84 -17.15
CA ALA A 118 -7.95 10.37 -17.20
C ALA A 118 -8.01 11.90 -17.38
N GLY A 119 -6.88 12.60 -17.33
CA GLY A 119 -6.80 14.05 -17.47
C GLY A 119 -7.35 14.85 -16.28
N ILE A 120 -7.79 14.18 -15.23
CA ILE A 120 -8.44 14.78 -14.05
C ILE A 120 -7.50 15.79 -13.36
N ARG A 121 -6.19 15.54 -13.43
CA ARG A 121 -5.19 16.47 -12.87
C ARG A 121 -5.27 17.88 -13.46
N LYS A 122 -5.64 18.01 -14.73
CA LYS A 122 -5.81 19.34 -15.37
C LYS A 122 -7.10 20.02 -14.91
N GLN A 123 -8.17 19.28 -14.70
CA GLN A 123 -9.47 19.82 -14.27
C GLN A 123 -9.46 20.28 -12.81
N THR A 124 -8.77 19.58 -11.92
CA THR A 124 -8.71 19.95 -10.49
C THR A 124 -7.93 21.25 -10.26
N ILE A 125 -6.95 21.56 -11.10
CA ILE A 125 -6.22 22.83 -11.03
C ILE A 125 -7.13 24.00 -11.43
N TRP A 126 -8.03 23.82 -12.41
CA TRP A 126 -8.96 24.85 -12.88
C TRP A 126 -10.17 25.07 -11.94
N LEU A 127 -10.50 24.09 -11.10
CA LEU A 127 -11.58 24.22 -10.10
C LEU A 127 -11.13 24.92 -8.82
N CYS A 128 -9.83 25.19 -8.66
CA CYS A 128 -9.26 25.91 -7.52
C CYS A 128 -8.89 27.37 -7.83
N GLU A 129 -9.09 27.85 -9.04
CA GLU A 129 -9.06 29.27 -9.44
C GLU A 129 -10.46 29.90 -9.32
#